data_4a730058d68396241110b02274bf0bdc
#
_entry.id   4a730058d68396241110b02274bf0bdc
#
_cell.length_a   1.000
_cell.length_b   1.000
_cell.length_c   1.000
_cell.angle_alpha   90.00
_cell.angle_beta   90.00
_cell.angle_gamma   90.00
#
_symmetry.space_group_name_H-M   'P 1'
#
loop_
_entity.id
_entity.type
_entity.pdbx_description
1 polymer ?
#
loop_
_entity_poly.entity_id
_entity_poly.type
_entity_poly.pdbx_seq_one_letter_code
_entity_poly.pdbx_strand_id
1 'polypeptide(L)'
;MKITNLLVHLLWLALLPGLFSCKNTPSNEPPEAGPATATEAGTPAINELTAKIAQSPNSAELYATRGRLWYEHENPDQGIADLSKAIELDSTRAEYFHTLADIYMDYYKSRLALNTMERAAAAFPKRIPTLLKLAEFQLILQQHKEALFTLERIRAIKPLNPEMFFMFGNVFSDMGRKEEAITAYQSAVENNPDLLDAWVKLADLLAEKNNPIAAKYYDNALRLDSNNIDALHAKAYYLSNRKNDLLGAIAIYKKINTLDPQYADGYYNSGLIYLDMDSLNQAYKNFDLAVKMAPTFADAYFHRGVVAEMKGDVKQAIADYENVLNFDPDYESAKEGLKRLKQ
;
A
#
# COMPACT_ATOMS: atom_id res chain seq x y z
N MET A 1 3.89 -34.00 39.03
CA MET A 1 3.30 -34.12 40.37
C MET A 1 2.29 -32.99 40.53
N LYS A 2 0.99 -33.40 40.49
CA LYS A 2 -0.23 -32.84 41.13
C LYS A 2 -0.45 -31.33 41.07
N ILE A 3 -1.45 -30.77 40.26
CA ILE A 3 -2.93 -30.75 40.48
C ILE A 3 -3.32 -29.98 41.75
N THR A 4 -4.11 -28.91 41.60
CA THR A 4 -5.38 -28.54 42.24
C THR A 4 -5.77 -27.14 41.77
N ASN A 5 -6.80 -26.89 40.97
CA ASN A 5 -8.25 -26.80 41.19
C ASN A 5 -8.68 -25.85 42.33
N LEU A 6 -9.47 -24.81 41.98
CA LEU A 6 -10.70 -24.33 42.63
C LEU A 6 -11.30 -23.22 41.77
N LEU A 7 -12.38 -23.40 41.03
CA LEU A 7 -13.81 -23.43 41.35
C LEU A 7 -14.41 -22.12 41.85
N VAL A 8 -15.18 -21.45 40.93
CA VAL A 8 -16.61 -21.14 41.03
C VAL A 8 -17.04 -19.99 41.98
N HIS A 9 -17.63 -18.94 41.41
CA HIS A 9 -18.91 -18.42 41.87
C HIS A 9 -19.76 -17.88 40.71
N LEU A 10 -20.83 -18.60 40.43
CA LEU A 10 -22.02 -18.16 39.69
C LEU A 10 -22.77 -17.12 40.52
N LEU A 11 -23.24 -16.06 39.87
CA LEU A 11 -24.40 -15.32 40.33
C LEU A 11 -25.36 -15.14 39.15
N TRP A 12 -26.46 -15.86 39.27
CA TRP A 12 -27.67 -15.74 38.47
C TRP A 12 -28.38 -14.42 38.82
N LEU A 13 -28.81 -13.68 37.80
CA LEU A 13 -29.99 -12.84 37.90
C LEU A 13 -30.80 -12.95 36.60
N ALA A 14 -32.01 -13.40 36.77
CA ALA A 14 -32.96 -13.77 35.75
C ALA A 14 -33.88 -12.61 35.34
N LEU A 15 -34.34 -12.68 34.07
CA LEU A 15 -35.63 -12.29 33.53
C LEU A 15 -35.97 -10.81 33.30
N LEU A 16 -36.11 -10.45 32.01
CA LEU A 16 -37.43 -10.29 31.38
C LEU A 16 -37.30 -10.19 29.84
N PRO A 17 -38.20 -10.85 29.05
CA PRO A 17 -38.13 -10.80 27.59
C PRO A 17 -38.89 -9.59 27.06
N GLY A 18 -38.15 -8.65 26.47
CA GLY A 18 -38.69 -7.61 25.63
C GLY A 18 -38.66 -8.03 24.18
N LEU A 19 -39.78 -8.43 23.65
CA LEU A 19 -40.03 -8.65 22.21
C LEU A 19 -39.93 -7.32 21.47
N PHE A 20 -38.74 -7.06 20.87
CA PHE A 20 -38.64 -6.13 19.75
C PHE A 20 -38.25 -6.91 18.52
N SER A 21 -39.29 -7.26 17.73
CA SER A 21 -39.14 -7.75 16.36
C SER A 21 -38.70 -6.60 15.47
N CYS A 22 -37.39 -6.45 15.28
CA CYS A 22 -36.86 -5.67 14.16
C CYS A 22 -36.47 -6.64 13.04
N LYS A 23 -37.43 -6.86 12.12
CA LYS A 23 -37.10 -7.35 10.78
C LYS A 23 -36.33 -6.24 10.04
N ASN A 24 -35.01 -6.25 10.10
CA ASN A 24 -34.19 -5.53 9.15
C ASN A 24 -33.62 -6.56 8.17
N THR A 25 -34.35 -6.74 7.07
CA THR A 25 -33.77 -7.20 5.82
C THR A 25 -32.80 -6.12 5.37
N PRO A 26 -31.52 -6.41 5.08
CA PRO A 26 -30.63 -5.43 4.47
C PRO A 26 -31.17 -5.17 3.05
N SER A 27 -31.71 -3.98 2.82
CA SER A 27 -32.01 -3.48 1.49
C SER A 27 -30.67 -3.28 0.75
N ASN A 28 -30.50 -3.97 -0.37
CA ASN A 28 -29.40 -3.82 -1.33
C ASN A 28 -29.60 -2.59 -2.24
N GLU A 29 -30.25 -1.55 -1.77
CA GLU A 29 -30.40 -0.31 -2.51
C GLU A 29 -29.24 0.63 -2.15
N PRO A 30 -28.58 1.23 -3.17
CA PRO A 30 -27.63 2.30 -2.92
C PRO A 30 -28.39 3.45 -2.22
N PRO A 31 -27.73 4.20 -1.29
CA PRO A 31 -28.37 5.31 -0.62
C PRO A 31 -28.91 6.29 -1.66
N GLU A 32 -30.22 6.62 -1.56
CA GLU A 32 -30.81 7.70 -2.34
C GLU A 32 -29.98 8.98 -2.11
N ALA A 33 -29.50 9.54 -3.21
CA ALA A 33 -28.86 10.85 -3.20
C ALA A 33 -29.90 11.87 -2.73
N GLY A 34 -29.76 12.34 -1.50
CA GLY A 34 -30.53 13.46 -1.00
C GLY A 34 -30.33 14.69 -1.90
N PRO A 35 -31.29 15.64 -1.93
CA PRO A 35 -31.19 16.82 -2.79
C PRO A 35 -29.92 17.59 -2.46
N ALA A 36 -29.12 17.90 -3.48
CA ALA A 36 -27.87 18.66 -3.41
C ALA A 36 -28.06 19.97 -2.64
N THR A 37 -27.55 19.98 -1.39
CA THR A 37 -27.49 21.20 -0.60
C THR A 37 -26.24 22.00 -0.97
N ALA A 38 -26.44 23.29 -1.27
CA ALA A 38 -25.48 24.37 -1.45
C ALA A 38 -24.20 24.00 -2.27
N THR A 39 -24.19 24.48 -3.48
CA THR A 39 -23.06 24.45 -4.41
C THR A 39 -21.77 24.91 -3.75
N GLU A 40 -20.91 23.99 -3.35
CA GLU A 40 -19.49 24.30 -3.28
C GLU A 40 -19.08 24.81 -4.66
N ALA A 41 -18.45 25.99 -4.72
CA ALA A 41 -18.03 26.59 -5.96
C ALA A 41 -16.98 25.68 -6.61
N GLY A 42 -17.37 24.92 -7.62
CA GLY A 42 -16.48 24.06 -8.38
C GLY A 42 -15.39 24.87 -9.07
N THR A 43 -14.31 24.19 -9.42
CA THR A 43 -13.28 24.80 -10.28
C THR A 43 -13.91 25.30 -11.61
N PRO A 44 -13.26 26.20 -12.35
CA PRO A 44 -13.77 26.65 -13.67
C PRO A 44 -14.14 25.48 -14.59
N ALA A 45 -13.37 24.38 -14.59
CA ALA A 45 -13.64 23.19 -15.39
C ALA A 45 -14.91 22.45 -14.94
N ILE A 46 -15.14 22.32 -13.63
CA ILE A 46 -16.34 21.70 -13.05
C ILE A 46 -17.57 22.53 -13.37
N ASN A 47 -17.47 23.87 -13.29
CA ASN A 47 -18.56 24.80 -13.62
C ASN A 47 -18.91 24.75 -15.11
N GLU A 48 -17.90 24.66 -16.00
CA GLU A 48 -18.11 24.48 -17.43
C GLU A 48 -18.85 23.15 -17.73
N LEU A 49 -18.42 22.05 -17.13
CA LEU A 49 -19.10 20.76 -17.29
C LEU A 49 -20.52 20.80 -16.73
N THR A 50 -20.76 21.49 -15.63
CA THR A 50 -22.09 21.69 -15.07
C THR A 50 -23.02 22.41 -16.05
N ALA A 51 -22.52 23.46 -16.73
CA ALA A 51 -23.26 24.16 -17.76
C ALA A 51 -23.54 23.27 -19.00
N LYS A 52 -22.56 22.42 -19.39
CA LYS A 52 -22.74 21.45 -20.49
C LYS A 52 -23.76 20.36 -20.13
N ILE A 53 -23.73 19.86 -18.90
CA ILE A 53 -24.71 18.88 -18.39
C ILE A 53 -26.13 19.47 -18.40
N ALA A 54 -26.29 20.76 -18.04
CA ALA A 54 -27.58 21.43 -18.11
C ALA A 54 -28.15 21.48 -19.54
N GLN A 55 -27.27 21.54 -20.55
CA GLN A 55 -27.66 21.51 -21.96
C GLN A 55 -27.84 20.08 -22.50
N SER A 56 -27.18 19.08 -21.91
CA SER A 56 -27.18 17.69 -22.34
C SER A 56 -27.28 16.74 -21.13
N PRO A 57 -28.43 16.70 -20.44
CA PRO A 57 -28.61 16.01 -19.17
C PRO A 57 -28.52 14.47 -19.26
N ASN A 58 -28.52 13.91 -20.46
CA ASN A 58 -28.40 12.47 -20.70
C ASN A 58 -27.00 12.06 -21.20
N SER A 59 -26.02 12.94 -21.13
CA SER A 59 -24.65 12.61 -21.56
C SER A 59 -23.87 11.94 -20.42
N ALA A 60 -23.76 10.63 -20.43
CA ALA A 60 -22.98 9.85 -19.47
C ALA A 60 -21.51 10.32 -19.38
N GLU A 61 -20.93 10.68 -20.53
CA GLU A 61 -19.53 11.14 -20.61
C GLU A 61 -19.28 12.43 -19.84
N LEU A 62 -20.23 13.39 -19.90
CA LEU A 62 -20.11 14.64 -19.15
C LEU A 62 -20.16 14.40 -17.63
N TYR A 63 -21.05 13.54 -17.16
CA TYR A 63 -21.09 13.15 -15.75
C TYR A 63 -19.81 12.41 -15.35
N ALA A 64 -19.35 11.44 -16.14
CA ALA A 64 -18.11 10.72 -15.83
C ALA A 64 -16.88 11.64 -15.78
N THR A 65 -16.81 12.61 -16.68
CA THR A 65 -15.71 13.57 -16.68
C THR A 65 -15.78 14.49 -15.48
N ARG A 66 -16.95 15.03 -15.13
CA ARG A 66 -17.13 15.87 -13.95
C ARG A 66 -16.90 15.08 -12.66
N GLY A 67 -17.37 13.83 -12.59
CA GLY A 67 -17.16 12.96 -11.46
C GLY A 67 -15.69 12.68 -11.18
N ARG A 68 -14.88 12.51 -12.23
CA ARG A 68 -13.42 12.37 -12.10
C ARG A 68 -12.78 13.67 -11.59
N LEU A 69 -13.17 14.82 -12.09
CA LEU A 69 -12.67 16.11 -11.61
C LEU A 69 -13.05 16.37 -10.15
N TRP A 70 -14.25 16.01 -9.73
CA TRP A 70 -14.64 16.08 -8.32
C TRP A 70 -13.71 15.24 -7.44
N TYR A 71 -13.38 14.02 -7.86
CA TYR A 71 -12.46 13.16 -7.15
C TYR A 71 -11.04 13.75 -7.08
N GLU A 72 -10.51 14.28 -8.19
CA GLU A 72 -9.21 14.95 -8.25
C GLU A 72 -9.13 16.21 -7.36
N HIS A 73 -10.28 16.80 -7.03
CA HIS A 73 -10.42 17.95 -6.14
C HIS A 73 -10.94 17.57 -4.73
N GLU A 74 -10.68 16.33 -4.31
CA GLU A 74 -10.98 15.82 -2.97
C GLU A 74 -12.47 15.91 -2.55
N ASN A 75 -13.38 15.88 -3.54
CA ASN A 75 -14.83 15.83 -3.30
C ASN A 75 -15.43 14.49 -3.77
N PRO A 76 -15.21 13.40 -3.01
CA PRO A 76 -15.58 12.05 -3.41
C PRO A 76 -17.09 11.86 -3.52
N ASP A 77 -17.89 12.52 -2.69
CA ASP A 77 -19.35 12.31 -2.68
C ASP A 77 -19.97 12.83 -3.99
N GLN A 78 -19.53 13.98 -4.50
CA GLN A 78 -19.95 14.47 -5.81
C GLN A 78 -19.41 13.60 -6.95
N GLY A 79 -18.16 13.11 -6.83
CA GLY A 79 -17.56 12.17 -7.77
C GLY A 79 -18.36 10.87 -7.87
N ILE A 80 -18.74 10.29 -6.72
CA ILE A 80 -19.58 9.08 -6.62
C ILE A 80 -20.96 9.31 -7.26
N ALA A 81 -21.60 10.44 -6.97
CA ALA A 81 -22.92 10.75 -7.50
C ALA A 81 -22.88 10.86 -9.03
N ASP A 82 -21.92 11.58 -9.57
CA ASP A 82 -21.76 11.76 -11.01
C ASP A 82 -21.39 10.45 -11.74
N LEU A 83 -20.45 9.66 -11.21
CA LEU A 83 -20.10 8.38 -11.82
C LEU A 83 -21.23 7.35 -11.73
N SER A 84 -21.99 7.36 -10.64
CA SER A 84 -23.20 6.54 -10.52
C SER A 84 -24.22 6.91 -11.59
N LYS A 85 -24.42 8.22 -11.81
CA LYS A 85 -25.31 8.71 -12.88
C LYS A 85 -24.78 8.37 -14.28
N ALA A 86 -23.47 8.45 -14.49
CA ALA A 86 -22.86 8.03 -15.76
C ALA A 86 -23.12 6.54 -16.05
N ILE A 87 -22.97 5.66 -15.07
CA ILE A 87 -23.26 4.22 -15.20
C ILE A 87 -24.74 3.95 -15.44
N GLU A 88 -25.63 4.72 -14.80
CA GLU A 88 -27.08 4.63 -15.04
C GLU A 88 -27.44 4.96 -16.49
N LEU A 89 -26.82 6.02 -17.04
CA LEU A 89 -27.05 6.48 -18.41
C LEU A 89 -26.39 5.60 -19.47
N ASP A 90 -25.18 5.09 -19.18
CA ASP A 90 -24.44 4.21 -20.09
C ASP A 90 -23.61 3.19 -19.30
N SER A 91 -24.14 2.00 -19.12
CA SER A 91 -23.45 0.89 -18.45
C SER A 91 -22.50 0.11 -19.37
N THR A 92 -22.29 0.53 -20.62
CA THR A 92 -21.41 -0.15 -21.59
C THR A 92 -19.95 0.30 -21.49
N ARG A 93 -19.63 1.22 -20.58
CA ARG A 93 -18.30 1.77 -20.36
C ARG A 93 -17.69 1.26 -19.07
N ALA A 94 -16.78 0.30 -19.18
CA ALA A 94 -16.10 -0.30 -18.01
C ALA A 94 -15.33 0.72 -17.17
N GLU A 95 -14.81 1.78 -17.80
CA GLU A 95 -14.04 2.83 -17.18
C GLU A 95 -14.83 3.59 -16.08
N TYR A 96 -16.13 3.75 -16.24
CA TYR A 96 -16.97 4.40 -15.23
C TYR A 96 -17.03 3.57 -13.94
N PHE A 97 -17.17 2.24 -14.08
CA PHE A 97 -17.14 1.33 -12.93
C PHE A 97 -15.76 1.32 -12.26
N HIS A 98 -14.67 1.33 -13.06
CA HIS A 98 -13.32 1.33 -12.51
C HIS A 98 -13.07 2.58 -11.68
N THR A 99 -13.36 3.77 -12.22
CA THR A 99 -13.18 5.04 -11.50
C THR A 99 -14.05 5.10 -10.25
N LEU A 100 -15.32 4.67 -10.32
CA LEU A 100 -16.20 4.63 -9.15
C LEU A 100 -15.67 3.69 -8.07
N ALA A 101 -15.14 2.54 -8.47
CA ALA A 101 -14.56 1.58 -7.53
C ALA A 101 -13.28 2.12 -6.89
N ASP A 102 -12.44 2.84 -7.63
CA ASP A 102 -11.24 3.49 -7.09
C ASP A 102 -11.63 4.52 -6.02
N ILE A 103 -12.58 5.40 -6.31
CA ILE A 103 -13.07 6.37 -5.31
C ILE A 103 -13.58 5.66 -4.05
N TYR A 104 -14.37 4.60 -4.20
CA TYR A 104 -14.85 3.85 -3.04
C TYR A 104 -13.70 3.21 -2.25
N MET A 105 -12.65 2.72 -2.91
CA MET A 105 -11.51 2.10 -2.23
C MET A 105 -10.70 3.14 -1.45
N ASP A 106 -10.39 4.27 -2.05
CA ASP A 106 -9.58 5.35 -1.47
C ASP A 106 -10.27 6.00 -0.26
N TYR A 107 -11.60 6.00 -0.25
CA TYR A 107 -12.39 6.53 0.87
C TYR A 107 -12.92 5.42 1.81
N TYR A 108 -12.19 4.30 1.90
CA TYR A 108 -12.45 3.19 2.84
C TYR A 108 -13.85 2.55 2.71
N LYS A 109 -14.52 2.71 1.57
CA LYS A 109 -15.82 2.09 1.26
C LYS A 109 -15.61 0.74 0.53
N SER A 110 -14.72 -0.11 1.05
CA SER A 110 -14.18 -1.32 0.39
C SER A 110 -15.26 -2.28 -0.12
N ARG A 111 -16.37 -2.44 0.62
CA ARG A 111 -17.49 -3.29 0.17
C ARG A 111 -18.16 -2.73 -1.09
N LEU A 112 -18.32 -1.41 -1.17
CA LEU A 112 -18.92 -0.75 -2.35
C LEU A 112 -17.96 -0.83 -3.54
N ALA A 113 -16.67 -0.66 -3.29
CA ALA A 113 -15.63 -0.83 -4.30
C ALA A 113 -15.67 -2.24 -4.92
N LEU A 114 -15.65 -3.27 -4.08
CA LEU A 114 -15.71 -4.67 -4.53
C LEU A 114 -16.99 -4.96 -5.29
N ASN A 115 -18.16 -4.61 -4.75
CA ASN A 115 -19.45 -4.79 -5.43
C ASN A 115 -19.48 -4.11 -6.81
N THR A 116 -18.91 -2.90 -6.90
CA THR A 116 -18.84 -2.17 -8.17
C THR A 116 -17.97 -2.92 -9.18
N MET A 117 -16.84 -3.49 -8.76
CA MET A 117 -15.98 -4.30 -9.64
C MET A 117 -16.60 -5.65 -9.99
N GLU A 118 -17.34 -6.29 -9.11
CA GLU A 118 -18.10 -7.51 -9.41
C GLU A 118 -19.19 -7.25 -10.48
N ARG A 119 -19.92 -6.14 -10.35
CA ARG A 119 -20.87 -5.69 -11.38
C ARG A 119 -20.19 -5.42 -12.71
N ALA A 120 -19.02 -4.75 -12.70
CA ALA A 120 -18.23 -4.54 -13.90
C ALA A 120 -17.78 -5.86 -14.54
N ALA A 121 -17.31 -6.83 -13.76
CA ALA A 121 -16.88 -8.14 -14.24
C ALA A 121 -18.04 -9.03 -14.74
N ALA A 122 -19.24 -8.78 -14.26
CA ALA A 122 -20.46 -9.41 -14.79
C ALA A 122 -20.89 -8.77 -16.14
N ALA A 123 -20.79 -7.44 -16.25
CA ALA A 123 -21.10 -6.71 -17.49
C ALA A 123 -20.03 -6.94 -18.58
N PHE A 124 -18.77 -7.11 -18.19
CA PHE A 124 -17.62 -7.27 -19.09
C PHE A 124 -16.85 -8.56 -18.84
N PRO A 125 -17.46 -9.75 -18.97
CA PRO A 125 -16.91 -11.02 -18.46
C PRO A 125 -15.60 -11.47 -19.15
N LYS A 126 -15.27 -10.92 -20.32
CA LYS A 126 -14.06 -11.22 -21.08
C LYS A 126 -13.05 -10.06 -21.15
N ARG A 127 -13.33 -8.95 -20.46
CA ARG A 127 -12.44 -7.78 -20.45
C ARG A 127 -11.34 -7.98 -19.41
N ILE A 128 -10.15 -8.40 -19.86
CA ILE A 128 -9.01 -8.72 -18.98
C ILE A 128 -8.68 -7.59 -18.00
N PRO A 129 -8.58 -6.29 -18.39
CA PRO A 129 -8.30 -5.21 -17.45
C PRO A 129 -9.33 -5.12 -16.30
N THR A 130 -10.61 -5.40 -16.58
CA THR A 130 -11.66 -5.42 -15.54
C THR A 130 -11.48 -6.59 -14.58
N LEU A 131 -11.13 -7.78 -15.10
CA LEU A 131 -10.88 -8.96 -14.27
C LEU A 131 -9.60 -8.81 -13.44
N LEU A 132 -8.53 -8.22 -13.99
CA LEU A 132 -7.31 -7.91 -13.24
C LEU A 132 -7.60 -6.96 -12.08
N LYS A 133 -8.35 -5.88 -12.32
CA LYS A 133 -8.73 -4.93 -11.28
C LYS A 133 -9.63 -5.56 -10.21
N LEU A 134 -10.54 -6.45 -10.60
CA LEU A 134 -11.33 -7.22 -9.63
C LEU A 134 -10.42 -8.11 -8.77
N ALA A 135 -9.48 -8.84 -9.38
CA ALA A 135 -8.54 -9.70 -8.65
C ALA A 135 -7.65 -8.90 -7.69
N GLU A 136 -7.21 -7.70 -8.09
CA GLU A 136 -6.48 -6.76 -7.25
C GLU A 136 -7.30 -6.35 -6.01
N PHE A 137 -8.56 -5.93 -6.18
CA PHE A 137 -9.44 -5.57 -5.07
C PHE A 137 -9.71 -6.76 -4.14
N GLN A 138 -9.91 -7.96 -4.72
CA GLN A 138 -10.06 -9.18 -3.95
C GLN A 138 -8.80 -9.49 -3.13
N LEU A 139 -7.61 -9.27 -3.69
CA LEU A 139 -6.34 -9.42 -2.97
C LEU A 139 -6.22 -8.40 -1.83
N ILE A 140 -6.44 -7.12 -2.09
CA ILE A 140 -6.40 -6.06 -1.06
C ILE A 140 -7.33 -6.40 0.12
N LEU A 141 -8.48 -7.00 -0.17
CA LEU A 141 -9.46 -7.43 0.83
C LEU A 141 -9.21 -8.85 1.37
N GLN A 142 -8.05 -9.44 1.09
CA GLN A 142 -7.62 -10.78 1.51
C GLN A 142 -8.56 -11.91 1.07
N GLN A 143 -9.33 -11.68 0.01
CA GLN A 143 -10.20 -12.69 -0.61
C GLN A 143 -9.40 -13.54 -1.62
N HIS A 144 -8.40 -14.26 -1.13
CA HIS A 144 -7.44 -14.98 -1.97
C HIS A 144 -8.08 -16.01 -2.89
N LYS A 145 -9.10 -16.75 -2.41
CA LYS A 145 -9.78 -17.78 -3.22
C LYS A 145 -10.51 -17.16 -4.40
N GLU A 146 -11.21 -16.07 -4.15
CA GLU A 146 -11.95 -15.30 -5.15
C GLU A 146 -10.99 -14.68 -6.17
N ALA A 147 -9.86 -14.13 -5.69
CA ALA A 147 -8.81 -13.59 -6.56
C ALA A 147 -8.24 -14.67 -7.49
N LEU A 148 -7.86 -15.84 -6.94
CA LEU A 148 -7.40 -16.98 -7.74
C LEU A 148 -8.44 -17.43 -8.77
N PHE A 149 -9.71 -17.51 -8.38
CA PHE A 149 -10.79 -17.85 -9.30
C PHE A 149 -10.94 -16.82 -10.43
N THR A 150 -10.83 -15.53 -10.11
CA THR A 150 -10.88 -14.46 -11.11
C THR A 150 -9.70 -14.53 -12.07
N LEU A 151 -8.49 -14.86 -11.58
CA LEU A 151 -7.30 -15.03 -12.40
C LEU A 151 -7.40 -16.27 -13.32
N GLU A 152 -8.01 -17.36 -12.87
CA GLU A 152 -8.30 -18.52 -13.72
C GLU A 152 -9.27 -18.17 -14.88
N ARG A 153 -10.22 -17.26 -14.66
CA ARG A 153 -11.07 -16.73 -15.77
C ARG A 153 -10.21 -16.01 -16.81
N ILE A 154 -9.20 -15.23 -16.38
CA ILE A 154 -8.26 -14.57 -17.30
C ILE A 154 -7.45 -15.64 -18.06
N ARG A 155 -6.96 -16.68 -17.37
CA ARG A 155 -6.21 -17.79 -17.99
C ARG A 155 -7.02 -18.48 -19.10
N ALA A 156 -8.32 -18.64 -18.89
CA ALA A 156 -9.21 -19.22 -19.90
C ALA A 156 -9.37 -18.32 -21.15
N ILE A 157 -9.19 -17.00 -21.01
CA ILE A 157 -9.29 -16.03 -22.12
C ILE A 157 -7.94 -15.88 -22.82
N LYS A 158 -6.86 -15.68 -22.09
CA LYS A 158 -5.49 -15.48 -22.56
C LYS A 158 -4.51 -16.24 -21.66
N PRO A 159 -4.18 -17.51 -21.99
CA PRO A 159 -3.38 -18.40 -21.12
C PRO A 159 -2.00 -17.85 -20.73
N LEU A 160 -1.39 -17.04 -21.58
CA LEU A 160 -0.05 -16.47 -21.39
C LEU A 160 -0.11 -14.95 -21.10
N ASN A 161 -1.15 -14.49 -20.40
CA ASN A 161 -1.22 -13.08 -20.02
C ASN A 161 -0.21 -12.78 -18.89
N PRO A 162 0.77 -11.88 -19.09
CA PRO A 162 1.82 -11.63 -18.12
C PRO A 162 1.33 -10.92 -16.86
N GLU A 163 0.37 -10.00 -16.97
CA GLU A 163 -0.22 -9.30 -15.83
C GLU A 163 -1.01 -10.27 -14.92
N MET A 164 -1.65 -11.27 -15.51
CA MET A 164 -2.31 -12.35 -14.75
C MET A 164 -1.27 -13.16 -13.94
N PHE A 165 -0.14 -13.53 -14.56
CA PHE A 165 0.92 -14.25 -13.84
C PHE A 165 1.51 -13.40 -12.72
N PHE A 166 1.72 -12.11 -12.96
CA PHE A 166 2.15 -11.17 -11.93
C PHE A 166 1.17 -11.13 -10.76
N MET A 167 -0.12 -11.02 -11.04
CA MET A 167 -1.16 -11.02 -10.01
C MET A 167 -1.26 -12.37 -9.27
N PHE A 168 -1.09 -13.53 -9.94
CA PHE A 168 -0.93 -14.81 -9.27
C PHE A 168 0.25 -14.79 -8.29
N GLY A 169 1.38 -14.22 -8.71
CA GLY A 169 2.55 -14.04 -7.86
C GLY A 169 2.23 -13.24 -6.61
N ASN A 170 1.51 -12.13 -6.75
CA ASN A 170 1.08 -11.29 -5.62
C ASN A 170 0.17 -12.08 -4.66
N VAL A 171 -0.84 -12.78 -5.18
CA VAL A 171 -1.77 -13.58 -4.35
C VAL A 171 -1.02 -14.70 -3.61
N PHE A 172 -0.16 -15.46 -4.30
CA PHE A 172 0.63 -16.51 -3.66
C PHE A 172 1.62 -15.98 -2.63
N SER A 173 2.23 -14.83 -2.90
CA SER A 173 3.13 -14.15 -1.95
C SER A 173 2.41 -13.77 -0.66
N ASP A 174 1.22 -13.15 -0.78
CA ASP A 174 0.40 -12.76 0.36
C ASP A 174 -0.11 -13.97 1.17
N MET A 175 -0.37 -15.10 0.49
CA MET A 175 -0.68 -16.38 1.15
C MET A 175 0.55 -17.08 1.79
N GLY A 176 1.76 -16.51 1.69
CA GLY A 176 3.00 -17.13 2.14
C GLY A 176 3.49 -18.31 1.27
N ARG A 177 2.88 -18.53 0.10
CA ARG A 177 3.19 -19.62 -0.84
C ARG A 177 4.34 -19.22 -1.77
N LYS A 178 5.54 -19.06 -1.18
CA LYS A 178 6.70 -18.43 -1.85
C LYS A 178 7.15 -19.15 -3.13
N GLU A 179 7.12 -20.48 -3.19
CA GLU A 179 7.56 -21.23 -4.37
C GLU A 179 6.63 -20.99 -5.57
N GLU A 180 5.33 -20.93 -5.31
CA GLU A 180 4.32 -20.68 -6.32
C GLU A 180 4.37 -19.22 -6.78
N ALA A 181 4.64 -18.29 -5.85
CA ALA A 181 4.87 -16.89 -6.20
C ALA A 181 6.10 -16.72 -7.11
N ILE A 182 7.22 -17.37 -6.80
CA ILE A 182 8.43 -17.38 -7.65
C ILE A 182 8.08 -17.88 -9.04
N THR A 183 7.39 -19.02 -9.15
CA THR A 183 7.01 -19.60 -10.45
C THR A 183 6.10 -18.66 -11.24
N ALA A 184 5.16 -18.02 -10.56
CA ALA A 184 4.23 -17.09 -11.21
C ALA A 184 4.95 -15.82 -11.69
N TYR A 185 5.83 -15.21 -10.88
CA TYR A 185 6.62 -14.04 -11.31
C TYR A 185 7.61 -14.40 -12.42
N GLN A 186 8.21 -15.60 -12.41
CA GLN A 186 9.02 -16.09 -13.53
C GLN A 186 8.20 -16.13 -14.82
N SER A 187 7.00 -16.72 -14.77
CA SER A 187 6.10 -16.75 -15.91
C SER A 187 5.71 -15.34 -16.37
N ALA A 188 5.53 -14.39 -15.46
CA ALA A 188 5.23 -13.00 -15.80
C ALA A 188 6.37 -12.38 -16.63
N VAL A 189 7.63 -12.44 -16.15
CA VAL A 189 8.78 -11.84 -16.85
C VAL A 189 9.21 -12.60 -18.11
N GLU A 190 8.93 -13.89 -18.21
CA GLU A 190 9.15 -14.67 -19.43
C GLU A 190 8.18 -14.28 -20.55
N ASN A 191 6.93 -13.93 -20.20
CA ASN A 191 5.92 -13.50 -21.16
C ASN A 191 5.92 -12.00 -21.44
N ASN A 192 6.41 -11.20 -20.51
CA ASN A 192 6.67 -9.76 -20.70
C ASN A 192 7.88 -9.32 -19.87
N PRO A 193 9.07 -9.23 -20.48
CA PRO A 193 10.29 -8.78 -19.81
C PRO A 193 10.27 -7.31 -19.34
N ASP A 194 9.30 -6.51 -19.78
CA ASP A 194 9.17 -5.09 -19.43
C ASP A 194 8.36 -4.86 -18.15
N LEU A 195 7.93 -5.93 -17.47
CA LEU A 195 7.27 -5.85 -16.17
C LEU A 195 8.32 -5.65 -15.06
N LEU A 196 8.68 -4.39 -14.80
CA LEU A 196 9.68 -4.01 -13.81
C LEU A 196 9.38 -4.59 -12.44
N ASP A 197 8.15 -4.42 -11.95
CA ASP A 197 7.74 -4.88 -10.61
C ASP A 197 7.86 -6.40 -10.47
N ALA A 198 7.60 -7.15 -11.55
CA ALA A 198 7.74 -8.59 -11.51
C ALA A 198 9.20 -9.02 -11.33
N TRP A 199 10.17 -8.31 -11.93
CA TRP A 199 11.59 -8.53 -11.70
C TRP A 199 11.98 -8.25 -10.26
N VAL A 200 11.50 -7.13 -9.67
CA VAL A 200 11.79 -6.76 -8.27
C VAL A 200 11.22 -7.82 -7.32
N LYS A 201 9.93 -8.15 -7.44
CA LYS A 201 9.27 -9.16 -6.58
C LYS A 201 9.93 -10.53 -6.67
N LEU A 202 10.33 -10.94 -7.88
CA LEU A 202 11.06 -12.19 -8.09
C LEU A 202 12.45 -12.15 -7.43
N ALA A 203 13.15 -11.02 -7.57
CA ALA A 203 14.45 -10.83 -6.94
C ALA A 203 14.36 -10.85 -5.42
N ASP A 204 13.35 -10.22 -4.82
CA ASP A 204 13.13 -10.19 -3.38
C ASP A 204 12.94 -11.61 -2.81
N LEU A 205 12.05 -12.41 -3.40
CA LEU A 205 11.81 -13.79 -2.96
C LEU A 205 13.05 -14.68 -3.11
N LEU A 206 13.84 -14.48 -4.15
CA LEU A 206 15.08 -15.22 -4.35
C LEU A 206 16.20 -14.74 -3.42
N ALA A 207 16.22 -13.44 -3.09
CA ALA A 207 17.12 -12.89 -2.09
C ALA A 207 16.85 -13.46 -0.68
N GLU A 208 15.60 -13.61 -0.29
CA GLU A 208 15.21 -14.28 0.96
C GLU A 208 15.74 -15.72 1.05
N LYS A 209 15.79 -16.41 -0.09
CA LYS A 209 16.35 -17.77 -0.22
C LYS A 209 17.88 -17.78 -0.36
N ASN A 210 18.55 -16.64 -0.21
CA ASN A 210 19.99 -16.47 -0.48
C ASN A 210 20.42 -16.91 -1.89
N ASN A 211 19.52 -16.89 -2.86
CA ASN A 211 19.84 -17.27 -4.23
C ASN A 211 20.61 -16.13 -4.93
N PRO A 212 21.84 -16.38 -5.43
CA PRO A 212 22.68 -15.35 -6.02
C PRO A 212 22.12 -14.71 -7.28
N ILE A 213 21.18 -15.35 -7.97
CA ILE A 213 20.55 -14.81 -9.18
C ILE A 213 19.69 -13.57 -8.89
N ALA A 214 19.31 -13.33 -7.63
CA ALA A 214 18.55 -12.15 -7.20
C ALA A 214 19.23 -10.85 -7.68
N ALA A 215 20.57 -10.76 -7.57
CA ALA A 215 21.31 -9.59 -8.05
C ALA A 215 21.02 -9.27 -9.53
N LYS A 216 21.04 -10.30 -10.38
CA LYS A 216 20.78 -10.14 -11.82
C LYS A 216 19.34 -9.69 -12.09
N TYR A 217 18.38 -10.11 -11.29
CA TYR A 217 16.98 -9.74 -11.48
C TYR A 217 16.72 -8.29 -11.04
N TYR A 218 17.36 -7.81 -9.96
CA TYR A 218 17.38 -6.37 -9.68
C TYR A 218 18.04 -5.57 -10.81
N ASP A 219 19.11 -6.08 -11.42
CA ASP A 219 19.74 -5.44 -12.58
C ASP A 219 18.81 -5.39 -13.79
N ASN A 220 17.99 -6.43 -14.00
CA ASN A 220 16.97 -6.43 -15.06
C ASN A 220 15.93 -5.33 -14.83
N ALA A 221 15.41 -5.19 -13.61
CA ALA A 221 14.48 -4.11 -13.24
C ALA A 221 15.10 -2.73 -13.50
N LEU A 222 16.34 -2.51 -13.02
CA LEU A 222 17.04 -1.23 -13.17
C LEU A 222 17.51 -0.93 -14.60
N ARG A 223 17.53 -1.93 -15.50
CA ARG A 223 17.76 -1.71 -16.93
C ARG A 223 16.51 -1.12 -17.61
N LEU A 224 15.32 -1.44 -17.10
CA LEU A 224 14.05 -0.88 -17.61
C LEU A 224 13.87 0.57 -17.12
N ASP A 225 14.09 0.79 -15.84
CA ASP A 225 14.14 2.13 -15.26
C ASP A 225 15.29 2.24 -14.24
N SER A 226 16.37 2.87 -14.68
CA SER A 226 17.57 3.03 -13.86
C SER A 226 17.40 3.97 -12.66
N ASN A 227 16.32 4.74 -12.62
CA ASN A 227 16.00 5.72 -11.59
C ASN A 227 14.80 5.31 -10.72
N ASN A 228 14.27 4.12 -10.92
CA ASN A 228 13.20 3.59 -10.08
C ASN A 228 13.70 3.44 -8.64
N ILE A 229 13.14 4.25 -7.73
CA ILE A 229 13.58 4.34 -6.33
C ILE A 229 13.34 3.02 -5.60
N ASP A 230 12.21 2.35 -5.85
CA ASP A 230 11.85 1.10 -5.17
C ASP A 230 12.82 -0.03 -5.57
N ALA A 231 13.12 -0.15 -6.86
CA ALA A 231 14.08 -1.13 -7.35
C ALA A 231 15.51 -0.84 -6.86
N LEU A 232 15.91 0.43 -6.80
CA LEU A 232 17.18 0.85 -6.21
C LEU A 232 17.24 0.50 -4.73
N HIS A 233 16.20 0.83 -3.97
CA HIS A 233 16.12 0.53 -2.54
C HIS A 233 16.20 -0.98 -2.27
N ALA A 234 15.39 -1.78 -2.98
CA ALA A 234 15.41 -3.24 -2.85
C ALA A 234 16.81 -3.82 -3.14
N LYS A 235 17.47 -3.34 -4.20
CA LYS A 235 18.84 -3.74 -4.52
C LYS A 235 19.85 -3.32 -3.45
N ALA A 236 19.78 -2.08 -2.94
CA ALA A 236 20.67 -1.61 -1.88
C ALA A 236 20.52 -2.43 -0.61
N TYR A 237 19.27 -2.71 -0.22
CA TYR A 237 18.95 -3.57 0.92
C TYR A 237 19.50 -5.00 0.73
N TYR A 238 19.36 -5.58 -0.47
CA TYR A 238 19.96 -6.88 -0.80
C TYR A 238 21.48 -6.87 -0.68
N LEU A 239 22.14 -5.82 -1.20
CA LEU A 239 23.61 -5.71 -1.14
C LEU A 239 24.12 -5.62 0.30
N SER A 240 23.50 -4.79 1.14
CA SER A 240 23.89 -4.65 2.54
C SER A 240 23.60 -5.91 3.35
N ASN A 241 22.38 -6.42 3.28
CA ASN A 241 21.91 -7.44 4.22
C ASN A 241 22.19 -8.89 3.79
N ARG A 242 22.45 -9.14 2.50
CA ARG A 242 22.64 -10.50 1.97
C ARG A 242 24.01 -10.71 1.34
N LYS A 243 24.62 -9.66 0.80
CA LYS A 243 25.93 -9.75 0.13
C LYS A 243 27.05 -9.16 0.95
N ASN A 244 26.75 -8.42 2.01
CA ASN A 244 27.72 -7.64 2.78
C ASN A 244 28.54 -6.66 1.90
N ASP A 245 27.93 -6.22 0.78
CA ASP A 245 28.50 -5.17 -0.06
C ASP A 245 28.00 -3.80 0.45
N LEU A 246 28.58 -3.39 1.58
CA LEU A 246 28.18 -2.18 2.28
C LEU A 246 28.46 -0.92 1.46
N LEU A 247 29.57 -0.86 0.74
CA LEU A 247 29.92 0.29 -0.09
C LEU A 247 29.03 0.39 -1.34
N GLY A 248 28.71 -0.73 -1.96
CA GLY A 248 27.77 -0.80 -3.06
C GLY A 248 26.36 -0.33 -2.64
N ALA A 249 25.89 -0.74 -1.47
CA ALA A 249 24.62 -0.30 -0.91
C ALA A 249 24.61 1.21 -0.64
N ILE A 250 25.65 1.77 0.01
CA ILE A 250 25.78 3.22 0.25
C ILE A 250 25.75 4.00 -1.06
N ALA A 251 26.43 3.52 -2.10
CA ALA A 251 26.45 4.19 -3.41
C ALA A 251 25.05 4.28 -4.01
N ILE A 252 24.25 3.22 -3.86
CA ILE A 252 22.86 3.21 -4.35
C ILE A 252 21.97 4.13 -3.50
N TYR A 253 22.03 4.08 -2.17
CA TYR A 253 21.27 5.00 -1.31
C TYR A 253 21.64 6.46 -1.58
N LYS A 254 22.90 6.76 -1.83
CA LYS A 254 23.33 8.11 -2.26
C LYS A 254 22.70 8.51 -3.59
N LYS A 255 22.59 7.58 -4.55
CA LYS A 255 21.87 7.82 -5.81
C LYS A 255 20.39 8.10 -5.54
N ILE A 256 19.72 7.32 -4.69
CA ILE A 256 18.33 7.54 -4.29
C ILE A 256 18.16 8.96 -3.73
N ASN A 257 18.97 9.36 -2.75
CA ASN A 257 18.90 10.69 -2.15
C ASN A 257 19.34 11.84 -3.08
N THR A 258 19.95 11.51 -4.22
CA THR A 258 20.22 12.49 -5.30
C THR A 258 18.97 12.65 -6.17
N LEU A 259 18.22 11.57 -6.42
CA LEU A 259 16.97 11.58 -7.18
C LEU A 259 15.81 12.18 -6.37
N ASP A 260 15.71 11.79 -5.12
CA ASP A 260 14.74 12.32 -4.15
C ASP A 260 15.46 12.70 -2.84
N PRO A 261 15.80 13.99 -2.67
CA PRO A 261 16.45 14.48 -1.44
C PRO A 261 15.57 14.36 -0.18
N GLN A 262 14.27 14.15 -0.32
CA GLN A 262 13.34 14.00 0.82
C GLN A 262 13.14 12.54 1.22
N TYR A 263 13.72 11.58 0.51
CA TYR A 263 13.60 10.15 0.82
C TYR A 263 14.39 9.80 2.09
N ALA A 264 13.72 9.90 3.24
CA ALA A 264 14.35 9.72 4.56
C ALA A 264 14.98 8.34 4.76
N ASP A 265 14.35 7.28 4.20
CA ASP A 265 14.83 5.89 4.35
C ASP A 265 16.22 5.68 3.72
N GLY A 266 16.55 6.41 2.65
CA GLY A 266 17.87 6.33 2.03
C GLY A 266 18.98 6.83 2.95
N TYR A 267 18.74 7.92 3.68
CA TYR A 267 19.65 8.43 4.71
C TYR A 267 19.68 7.48 5.91
N TYR A 268 18.51 7.03 6.38
CA TYR A 268 18.42 6.12 7.52
C TYR A 268 19.21 4.83 7.30
N ASN A 269 18.97 4.15 6.16
CA ASN A 269 19.68 2.91 5.83
C ASN A 269 21.19 3.14 5.61
N SER A 270 21.60 4.28 5.01
CA SER A 270 23.01 4.65 4.96
C SER A 270 23.61 4.83 6.35
N GLY A 271 22.84 5.44 7.26
CA GLY A 271 23.23 5.61 8.66
C GLY A 271 23.49 4.28 9.37
N LEU A 272 22.60 3.30 9.19
CA LEU A 272 22.76 1.93 9.73
C LEU A 272 24.01 1.27 9.18
N ILE A 273 24.24 1.35 7.87
CA ILE A 273 25.44 0.78 7.25
C ILE A 273 26.73 1.44 7.80
N TYR A 274 26.75 2.77 7.95
CA TYR A 274 27.91 3.44 8.54
C TYR A 274 28.10 3.09 10.02
N LEU A 275 27.02 2.82 10.76
CA LEU A 275 27.10 2.34 12.14
C LEU A 275 27.72 0.94 12.19
N ASP A 276 27.30 0.02 11.32
CA ASP A 276 27.90 -1.32 11.17
C ASP A 276 29.39 -1.27 10.79
N MET A 277 29.80 -0.21 10.08
CA MET A 277 31.21 0.04 9.74
C MET A 277 31.99 0.80 10.83
N ASP A 278 31.39 0.98 12.00
CA ASP A 278 31.95 1.77 13.12
C ASP A 278 32.31 3.22 12.73
N SER A 279 31.68 3.73 11.68
CA SER A 279 31.87 5.07 11.15
C SER A 279 30.91 6.07 11.79
N LEU A 280 31.06 6.29 13.11
CA LEU A 280 30.08 7.02 13.95
C LEU A 280 29.76 8.44 13.45
N ASN A 281 30.76 9.17 12.89
CA ASN A 281 30.51 10.51 12.37
C ASN A 281 29.60 10.50 11.12
N GLN A 282 29.78 9.52 10.23
CA GLN A 282 28.95 9.36 9.03
C GLN A 282 27.57 8.84 9.40
N ALA A 283 27.50 7.89 10.34
CA ALA A 283 26.24 7.38 10.86
C ALA A 283 25.39 8.52 11.43
N TYR A 284 25.96 9.32 12.36
CA TYR A 284 25.27 10.46 12.95
C TYR A 284 24.75 11.44 11.90
N LYS A 285 25.60 11.82 10.92
CA LYS A 285 25.24 12.75 9.84
C LYS A 285 24.04 12.22 9.03
N ASN A 286 24.04 10.94 8.72
CA ASN A 286 22.96 10.34 7.93
C ASN A 286 21.65 10.22 8.74
N PHE A 287 21.71 9.80 10.00
CA PHE A 287 20.50 9.84 10.86
C PHE A 287 20.00 11.26 11.08
N ASP A 288 20.88 12.27 11.20
CA ASP A 288 20.48 13.67 11.29
C ASP A 288 19.77 14.18 10.03
N LEU A 289 20.19 13.72 8.86
CA LEU A 289 19.48 13.98 7.61
C LEU A 289 18.10 13.27 7.59
N ALA A 290 18.04 12.01 8.02
CA ALA A 290 16.79 11.26 8.06
C ALA A 290 15.73 11.95 8.94
N VAL A 291 16.08 12.39 10.15
CA VAL A 291 15.15 13.11 11.04
C VAL A 291 14.78 14.50 10.52
N LYS A 292 15.63 15.15 9.71
CA LYS A 292 15.30 16.42 9.05
C LYS A 292 14.30 16.24 7.92
N MET A 293 14.41 15.14 7.16
CA MET A 293 13.48 14.84 6.06
C MET A 293 12.16 14.29 6.57
N ALA A 294 12.19 13.48 7.65
CA ALA A 294 11.01 12.92 8.29
C ALA A 294 11.02 13.21 9.80
N PRO A 295 10.46 14.35 10.26
CA PRO A 295 10.52 14.77 11.68
C PRO A 295 9.80 13.88 12.67
N THR A 296 9.02 12.90 12.22
CA THR A 296 8.32 11.91 13.05
C THR A 296 8.92 10.51 12.97
N PHE A 297 10.09 10.35 12.33
CA PHE A 297 10.74 9.06 12.13
C PHE A 297 11.44 8.59 13.43
N ALA A 298 10.69 7.91 14.29
CA ALA A 298 11.16 7.48 15.62
C ALA A 298 12.46 6.67 15.56
N ASP A 299 12.59 5.69 14.66
CA ASP A 299 13.80 4.88 14.53
C ASP A 299 15.04 5.69 14.16
N ALA A 300 14.88 6.74 13.34
CA ALA A 300 15.99 7.61 12.99
C ALA A 300 16.49 8.43 14.18
N TYR A 301 15.57 8.95 15.02
CA TYR A 301 15.92 9.56 16.31
C TYR A 301 16.60 8.57 17.24
N PHE A 302 16.03 7.35 17.37
CA PHE A 302 16.63 6.32 18.24
C PHE A 302 18.08 6.03 17.85
N HIS A 303 18.36 5.75 16.59
CA HIS A 303 19.71 5.43 16.14
C HIS A 303 20.66 6.64 16.18
N ARG A 304 20.16 7.86 15.95
CA ARG A 304 20.96 9.08 16.17
C ARG A 304 21.35 9.21 17.63
N GLY A 305 20.41 8.97 18.56
CA GLY A 305 20.65 8.94 20.00
C GLY A 305 21.67 7.88 20.40
N VAL A 306 21.56 6.65 19.85
CA VAL A 306 22.56 5.59 20.07
C VAL A 306 23.95 6.04 19.64
N VAL A 307 24.08 6.63 18.45
CA VAL A 307 25.37 7.11 17.96
C VAL A 307 25.87 8.27 18.80
N ALA A 308 25.00 9.20 19.25
CA ALA A 308 25.37 10.28 20.16
C ALA A 308 25.90 9.73 21.51
N GLU A 309 25.25 8.72 22.07
CA GLU A 309 25.71 8.02 23.28
C GLU A 309 27.08 7.38 23.08
N MET A 310 27.29 6.66 21.98
CA MET A 310 28.59 6.05 21.63
C MET A 310 29.71 7.10 21.47
N LYS A 311 29.37 8.31 21.05
CA LYS A 311 30.31 9.45 20.92
C LYS A 311 30.49 10.21 22.23
N GLY A 312 29.77 9.88 23.31
CA GLY A 312 29.80 10.56 24.58
C GLY A 312 28.97 11.84 24.65
N ASP A 313 28.16 12.13 23.64
CA ASP A 313 27.20 13.25 23.66
C ASP A 313 25.91 12.85 24.37
N VAL A 314 26.00 12.71 25.70
CA VAL A 314 24.90 12.29 26.55
C VAL A 314 23.68 13.21 26.42
N LYS A 315 23.91 14.52 26.25
CA LYS A 315 22.83 15.50 26.13
C LYS A 315 22.00 15.26 24.89
N GLN A 316 22.65 15.07 23.74
CA GLN A 316 21.97 14.77 22.49
C GLN A 316 21.27 13.42 22.54
N ALA A 317 21.92 12.39 23.11
CA ALA A 317 21.33 11.07 23.26
C ALA A 317 20.01 11.10 24.09
N ILE A 318 20.00 11.80 25.22
CA ILE A 318 18.79 11.98 26.03
C ILE A 318 17.70 12.68 25.21
N ALA A 319 18.02 13.80 24.55
CA ALA A 319 17.03 14.53 23.75
C ALA A 319 16.44 13.68 22.63
N ASP A 320 17.25 12.85 21.97
CA ASP A 320 16.78 11.97 20.90
C ASP A 320 15.88 10.85 21.45
N TYR A 321 16.25 10.19 22.54
CA TYR A 321 15.39 9.18 23.18
C TYR A 321 14.08 9.76 23.70
N GLU A 322 14.08 11.00 24.21
CA GLU A 322 12.84 11.70 24.60
C GLU A 322 11.96 11.99 23.38
N ASN A 323 12.53 12.39 22.23
CA ASN A 323 11.78 12.57 21.00
C ASN A 323 11.13 11.25 20.53
N VAL A 324 11.87 10.12 20.60
CA VAL A 324 11.30 8.81 20.29
C VAL A 324 10.05 8.54 21.11
N LEU A 325 10.11 8.76 22.45
CA LEU A 325 8.98 8.50 23.34
C LEU A 325 7.81 9.48 23.18
N ASN A 326 8.03 10.63 22.56
CA ASN A 326 6.95 11.54 22.16
C ASN A 326 6.15 10.98 20.96
N PHE A 327 6.80 10.22 20.06
CA PHE A 327 6.16 9.62 18.89
C PHE A 327 5.62 8.21 19.19
N ASP A 328 6.41 7.42 19.96
CA ASP A 328 6.08 6.06 20.37
C ASP A 328 6.38 5.90 21.87
N PRO A 329 5.37 6.13 22.74
CA PRO A 329 5.53 5.98 24.20
C PRO A 329 5.92 4.57 24.63
N ASP A 330 5.73 3.55 23.79
CA ASP A 330 6.02 2.15 24.10
C ASP A 330 7.36 1.67 23.56
N TYR A 331 8.21 2.54 23.02
CA TYR A 331 9.52 2.21 22.48
C TYR A 331 10.52 1.81 23.59
N GLU A 332 10.53 0.53 23.97
CA GLU A 332 11.26 0.02 25.11
C GLU A 332 12.77 0.33 25.10
N SER A 333 13.42 0.21 23.93
CA SER A 333 14.86 0.49 23.83
C SER A 333 15.21 1.96 24.13
N ALA A 334 14.32 2.89 23.82
CA ALA A 334 14.50 4.31 24.17
C ALA A 334 14.32 4.55 25.68
N LYS A 335 13.34 3.88 26.31
CA LYS A 335 13.18 3.90 27.78
C LYS A 335 14.43 3.39 28.51
N GLU A 336 14.98 2.27 28.04
CA GLU A 336 16.20 1.70 28.59
C GLU A 336 17.40 2.62 28.41
N GLY A 337 17.54 3.24 27.23
CA GLY A 337 18.56 4.25 26.96
C GLY A 337 18.50 5.42 27.93
N LEU A 338 17.30 6.01 28.11
CA LEU A 338 17.10 7.10 29.07
C LEU A 338 17.39 6.69 30.52
N LYS A 339 16.95 5.50 30.92
CA LYS A 339 17.23 4.98 32.27
C LYS A 339 18.71 4.84 32.51
N ARG A 340 19.49 4.37 31.53
CA ARG A 340 20.94 4.21 31.63
C ARG A 340 21.66 5.55 31.72
N LEU A 341 21.22 6.57 30.97
CA LEU A 341 21.87 7.87 30.89
C LEU A 341 21.50 8.85 32.03
N LYS A 342 20.39 8.61 32.75
CA LYS A 342 19.91 9.45 33.86
C LYS A 342 20.31 8.89 35.22
N GLN A 343 21.04 7.77 35.29
CA GLN A 343 21.66 7.21 36.50
C GLN A 343 23.00 7.90 36.75
#